data_53fce2c97478f6451b725d3a1cbbb9b2
#
_entry.id   53fce2c97478f6451b725d3a1cbbb9b2
#
_cell.length_a   1.000
_cell.length_b   1.000
_cell.length_c   1.000
_cell.angle_alpha   90.00
_cell.angle_beta   90.00
_cell.angle_gamma   90.00
#
_symmetry.space_group_name_H-M   'P 1'
#
loop_
_entity.id
_entity.type
_entity.pdbx_description
1 polymer ?
#
loop_
_entity_poly.entity_id
_entity_poly.type
_entity_poly.pdbx_seq_one_letter_code
_entity_poly.pdbx_strand_id
1 'polypeptide(L)'
;MNKITFDKMDKMDFRSNEAYKILRTNILFSGSKIKAIGLTSCIPGEGKTSVSINLARAFADIGKKVVFINADMRKSVMAGRYHIKNIENGLSHYLSGQCLYEECLCETNIENLYFIDAGPVPPNPAELLGSEQFAELMVNCRRDFDYIIIDTPPLGSVIDSAIVAKQLDGVALVMENNKISYKFAQKVKEQLEQSNCRILGVIINKVESGKKGYYGKYYGKYYGKYYGVYNNGDED
;
A
#
# COMPACT_ATOMS: atom_id res chain seq x y z
N MET A 1 -11.74 16.95 11.56
CA MET A 1 -11.26 15.95 10.59
C MET A 1 -11.92 16.27 9.25
N ASN A 2 -11.13 16.47 8.21
CA ASN A 2 -11.60 16.81 6.88
C ASN A 2 -12.22 15.58 6.21
N LYS A 3 -13.24 15.78 5.35
CA LYS A 3 -13.84 14.71 4.55
C LYS A 3 -13.41 14.84 3.10
N ILE A 4 -12.89 13.76 2.56
CA ILE A 4 -12.47 13.67 1.16
C ILE A 4 -13.20 12.56 0.43
N THR A 5 -13.25 12.67 -0.89
CA THR A 5 -13.85 11.64 -1.75
C THR A 5 -12.84 11.16 -2.77
N PHE A 6 -12.73 9.85 -2.90
CA PHE A 6 -12.09 9.21 -4.02
C PHE A 6 -13.11 9.10 -5.16
N ASP A 7 -13.17 10.11 -6.04
CA ASP A 7 -14.19 10.17 -7.12
C ASP A 7 -13.96 9.09 -8.18
N LYS A 8 -12.71 8.66 -8.33
CA LYS A 8 -12.30 7.69 -9.35
C LYS A 8 -11.57 6.50 -8.73
N MET A 9 -12.28 5.70 -7.93
CA MET A 9 -11.79 4.36 -7.62
C MET A 9 -12.36 3.36 -8.62
N ASP A 10 -11.49 2.76 -9.42
CA ASP A 10 -11.87 1.75 -10.40
C ASP A 10 -12.59 0.58 -9.70
N LYS A 11 -13.69 0.12 -10.30
CA LYS A 11 -14.29 -1.15 -9.89
C LYS A 11 -13.30 -2.23 -10.26
N MET A 12 -12.75 -2.90 -9.26
CA MET A 12 -11.90 -4.06 -9.49
C MET A 12 -12.71 -5.17 -10.15
N ASP A 13 -12.11 -5.86 -11.13
CA ASP A 13 -12.65 -7.10 -11.61
C ASP A 13 -12.60 -8.18 -10.50
N PHE A 14 -13.34 -9.25 -10.69
CA PHE A 14 -13.44 -10.34 -9.71
C PHE A 14 -12.06 -10.92 -9.35
N ARG A 15 -11.17 -11.10 -10.34
CA ARG A 15 -9.84 -11.70 -10.13
C ARG A 15 -8.94 -10.79 -9.30
N SER A 16 -8.92 -9.50 -9.63
CA SER A 16 -8.16 -8.50 -8.86
C SER A 16 -8.65 -8.43 -7.42
N ASN A 17 -9.97 -8.43 -7.23
CA ASN A 17 -10.56 -8.43 -5.89
C ASN A 17 -10.14 -9.66 -5.06
N GLU A 18 -10.21 -10.86 -5.65
CA GLU A 18 -9.75 -12.09 -4.97
C GLU A 18 -8.23 -12.05 -4.68
N ALA A 19 -7.41 -11.50 -5.58
CA ALA A 19 -5.98 -11.35 -5.34
C ALA A 19 -5.68 -10.46 -4.12
N TYR A 20 -6.42 -9.37 -3.93
CA TYR A 20 -6.26 -8.51 -2.73
C TYR A 20 -6.77 -9.19 -1.46
N LYS A 21 -7.83 -9.99 -1.51
CA LYS A 21 -8.28 -10.80 -0.36
C LYS A 21 -7.21 -11.81 0.05
N ILE A 22 -6.56 -12.47 -0.93
CA ILE A 22 -5.45 -13.40 -0.68
C ILE A 22 -4.25 -12.65 -0.09
N LEU A 23 -3.86 -11.50 -0.66
CA LEU A 23 -2.77 -10.68 -0.16
C LEU A 23 -3.00 -10.25 1.29
N ARG A 24 -4.19 -9.75 1.61
CA ARG A 24 -4.60 -9.42 2.97
C ARG A 24 -4.47 -10.63 3.90
N THR A 25 -4.98 -11.80 3.49
CA THR A 25 -4.94 -13.03 4.28
C THR A 25 -3.49 -13.47 4.55
N ASN A 26 -2.61 -13.37 3.55
CA ASN A 26 -1.19 -13.68 3.72
C ASN A 26 -0.51 -12.74 4.72
N ILE A 27 -0.88 -11.47 4.72
CA ILE A 27 -0.39 -10.48 5.70
C ILE A 27 -0.90 -10.82 7.11
N LEU A 28 -2.18 -11.16 7.25
CA LEU A 28 -2.75 -11.60 8.52
C LEU A 28 -2.02 -12.81 9.09
N PHE A 29 -1.66 -13.78 8.26
CA PHE A 29 -0.87 -14.95 8.65
C PHE A 29 0.60 -14.66 8.90
N SER A 30 1.12 -13.53 8.46
CA SER A 30 2.50 -13.15 8.72
C SER A 30 2.77 -12.81 10.19
N GLY A 31 1.74 -12.57 11.00
CA GLY A 31 1.84 -12.40 12.46
C GLY A 31 0.85 -11.38 13.01
N SER A 32 0.33 -11.66 14.20
CA SER A 32 -0.69 -10.82 14.86
C SER A 32 -0.19 -9.42 15.30
N LYS A 33 1.12 -9.24 15.37
CA LYS A 33 1.74 -7.94 15.72
C LYS A 33 1.95 -7.01 14.53
N ILE A 34 1.70 -7.47 13.29
CA ILE A 34 1.90 -6.67 12.09
C ILE A 34 0.69 -5.75 11.91
N LYS A 35 0.89 -4.46 12.18
CA LYS A 35 -0.10 -3.39 12.00
C LYS A 35 0.34 -2.35 10.97
N ALA A 36 1.60 -1.92 11.03
CA ALA A 36 2.16 -0.91 10.14
C ALA A 36 2.94 -1.57 8.99
N ILE A 37 2.42 -1.44 7.79
CA ILE A 37 2.90 -2.13 6.59
C ILE A 37 3.29 -1.11 5.55
N GLY A 38 4.56 -1.11 5.15
CA GLY A 38 5.06 -0.31 4.05
C GLY A 38 4.99 -1.05 2.71
N LEU A 39 4.69 -0.32 1.66
CA LEU A 39 4.85 -0.81 0.31
C LEU A 39 5.85 0.07 -0.42
N THR A 40 6.86 -0.57 -1.00
CA THR A 40 7.85 0.07 -1.88
C THR A 40 7.96 -0.70 -3.18
N SER A 41 8.74 -0.20 -4.13
CA SER A 41 9.00 -0.86 -5.42
C SER A 41 10.45 -0.68 -5.83
N CYS A 42 10.89 -1.42 -6.83
CA CYS A 42 12.25 -1.28 -7.36
C CYS A 42 12.40 -0.03 -8.21
N ILE A 43 11.41 0.26 -9.07
CA ILE A 43 11.41 1.40 -9.99
C ILE A 43 10.04 2.09 -10.00
N PRO A 44 9.96 3.33 -10.52
CA PRO A 44 8.66 4.00 -10.73
C PRO A 44 7.78 3.23 -11.71
N GLY A 45 6.44 3.31 -11.50
CA GLY A 45 5.45 2.77 -12.44
C GLY A 45 5.13 1.28 -12.25
N GLU A 46 5.66 0.57 -11.25
CA GLU A 46 5.34 -0.84 -10.96
C GLU A 46 3.93 -1.03 -10.35
N GLY A 47 3.19 0.06 -10.12
CA GLY A 47 1.83 0.01 -9.62
C GLY A 47 1.72 -0.03 -8.10
N LYS A 48 2.81 0.28 -7.38
CA LYS A 48 2.91 0.33 -5.92
C LYS A 48 1.71 1.03 -5.27
N THR A 49 1.47 2.29 -5.61
CA THR A 49 0.36 3.10 -5.07
C THR A 49 -1.01 2.45 -5.28
N SER A 50 -1.26 1.84 -6.46
CA SER A 50 -2.51 1.11 -6.71
C SER A 50 -2.63 -0.13 -5.85
N VAL A 51 -1.52 -0.85 -5.64
CA VAL A 51 -1.50 -2.01 -4.74
C VAL A 51 -1.73 -1.58 -3.30
N SER A 52 -1.08 -0.50 -2.86
CA SER A 52 -1.17 0.01 -1.50
C SER A 52 -2.60 0.42 -1.12
N ILE A 53 -3.27 1.23 -1.95
CA ILE A 53 -4.62 1.70 -1.65
C ILE A 53 -5.66 0.58 -1.71
N ASN A 54 -5.53 -0.35 -2.68
CA ASN A 54 -6.45 -1.48 -2.76
C ASN A 54 -6.23 -2.50 -1.62
N LEU A 55 -5.00 -2.64 -1.12
CA LEU A 55 -4.74 -3.42 0.08
C LEU A 55 -5.38 -2.77 1.32
N ALA A 56 -5.25 -1.44 1.47
CA ALA A 56 -5.88 -0.69 2.55
C ALA A 56 -7.41 -0.87 2.52
N ARG A 57 -8.02 -0.75 1.33
CA ARG A 57 -9.45 -1.03 1.11
C ARG A 57 -9.81 -2.47 1.50
N ALA A 58 -9.01 -3.45 1.09
CA ALA A 58 -9.29 -4.85 1.41
C ALA A 58 -9.29 -5.15 2.92
N PHE A 59 -8.52 -4.41 3.73
CA PHE A 59 -8.62 -4.46 5.19
C PHE A 59 -9.86 -3.73 5.72
N ALA A 60 -10.19 -2.57 5.14
CA ALA A 60 -11.40 -1.82 5.51
C ALA A 60 -12.70 -2.60 5.21
N ASP A 61 -12.74 -3.33 4.09
CA ASP A 61 -13.87 -4.18 3.68
C ASP A 61 -14.21 -5.30 4.69
N ILE A 62 -13.28 -5.65 5.59
CA ILE A 62 -13.53 -6.62 6.68
C ILE A 62 -13.76 -5.92 8.04
N GLY A 63 -14.13 -4.63 8.03
CA GLY A 63 -14.45 -3.85 9.23
C GLY A 63 -13.23 -3.42 10.05
N LYS A 64 -12.00 -3.46 9.50
CA LYS A 64 -10.81 -2.94 10.16
C LYS A 64 -10.67 -1.45 9.93
N LYS A 65 -10.39 -0.71 11.00
CA LYS A 65 -10.11 0.72 10.92
C LYS A 65 -8.70 0.93 10.37
N VAL A 66 -8.60 1.47 9.16
CA VAL A 66 -7.35 1.55 8.40
C VAL A 66 -7.00 3.01 8.10
N VAL A 67 -5.74 3.38 8.28
CA VAL A 67 -5.20 4.61 7.70
C VAL A 67 -4.24 4.29 6.57
N PHE A 68 -4.47 4.93 5.42
CA PHE A 68 -3.54 4.94 4.31
C PHE A 68 -2.73 6.24 4.35
N ILE A 69 -1.40 6.12 4.39
CA ILE A 69 -0.47 7.24 4.42
C ILE A 69 0.30 7.28 3.11
N ASN A 70 0.18 8.36 2.37
CA ASN A 70 0.98 8.63 1.18
C ASN A 70 2.30 9.28 1.60
N ALA A 71 3.35 8.50 1.74
CA ALA A 71 4.68 8.97 2.10
C ALA A 71 5.60 9.23 0.89
N ASP A 72 5.08 9.12 -0.36
CA ASP A 72 5.80 9.56 -1.56
C ASP A 72 5.68 11.09 -1.72
N MET A 73 6.40 11.82 -0.88
CA MET A 73 6.41 13.28 -0.91
C MET A 73 7.21 13.87 -2.08
N ARG A 74 7.88 13.02 -2.89
CA ARG A 74 8.66 13.48 -4.05
C ARG A 74 7.84 13.56 -5.31
N LYS A 75 6.93 12.59 -5.52
CA LYS A 75 6.12 12.50 -6.73
C LYS A 75 4.78 11.82 -6.43
N SER A 76 3.98 12.44 -5.56
CA SER A 76 2.64 11.96 -5.32
C SER A 76 1.79 12.02 -6.59
N VAL A 77 1.16 10.90 -6.94
CA VAL A 77 0.21 10.80 -8.07
C VAL A 77 -1.23 10.60 -7.57
N MET A 78 -1.43 10.53 -6.25
CA MET A 78 -2.69 10.14 -5.63
C MET A 78 -3.82 11.12 -5.95
N ALA A 79 -3.65 12.40 -5.66
CA ALA A 79 -4.68 13.42 -5.84
C ALA A 79 -5.16 13.47 -7.29
N GLY A 80 -4.23 13.45 -8.26
CA GLY A 80 -4.56 13.46 -9.69
C GLY A 80 -5.22 12.17 -10.16
N ARG A 81 -4.69 10.99 -9.75
CA ARG A 81 -5.19 9.69 -10.21
C ARG A 81 -6.60 9.38 -9.69
N TYR A 82 -6.86 9.67 -8.43
CA TYR A 82 -8.13 9.33 -7.78
C TYR A 82 -9.08 10.52 -7.69
N HIS A 83 -8.74 11.65 -8.33
CA HIS A 83 -9.50 12.90 -8.32
C HIS A 83 -9.90 13.34 -6.90
N ILE A 84 -8.94 13.27 -5.98
CA ILE A 84 -9.17 13.66 -4.60
C ILE A 84 -9.21 15.19 -4.52
N LYS A 85 -10.26 15.71 -3.91
CA LYS A 85 -10.47 17.16 -3.74
C LYS A 85 -10.49 17.50 -2.25
N ASN A 86 -10.31 18.79 -1.95
CA ASN A 86 -10.44 19.35 -0.60
C ASN A 86 -9.41 18.82 0.41
N ILE A 87 -8.20 18.47 -0.06
CA ILE A 87 -7.08 18.20 0.83
C ILE A 87 -6.46 19.56 1.19
N GLU A 88 -6.61 19.97 2.45
CA GLU A 88 -6.03 21.21 2.96
C GLU A 88 -4.61 20.98 3.47
N ASN A 89 -4.42 19.94 4.29
CA ASN A 89 -3.15 19.59 4.90
C ASN A 89 -2.77 18.15 4.55
N GLY A 90 -1.45 17.91 4.48
CA GLY A 90 -0.88 16.59 4.23
C GLY A 90 0.31 16.30 5.13
N LEU A 91 0.93 15.16 4.92
CA LEU A 91 2.06 14.64 5.68
C LEU A 91 3.20 15.67 5.79
N SER A 92 3.57 16.34 4.69
CA SER A 92 4.64 17.34 4.70
C SER A 92 4.32 18.55 5.57
N HIS A 93 3.05 19.00 5.66
CA HIS A 93 2.63 20.06 6.58
C HIS A 93 2.76 19.62 8.04
N TYR A 94 2.27 18.41 8.37
CA TYR A 94 2.39 17.88 9.73
C TYR A 94 3.86 17.72 10.15
N LEU A 95 4.68 17.09 9.31
CA LEU A 95 6.10 16.87 9.63
C LEU A 95 6.92 18.15 9.74
N SER A 96 6.46 19.23 9.13
CA SER A 96 7.06 20.58 9.25
C SER A 96 6.45 21.42 10.37
N GLY A 97 5.55 20.87 11.20
CA GLY A 97 4.90 21.58 12.30
C GLY A 97 3.88 22.65 11.87
N GLN A 98 3.37 22.58 10.65
CA GLN A 98 2.42 23.56 10.09
C GLN A 98 0.95 23.20 10.36
N CYS A 99 0.65 21.98 10.77
CA CYS A 99 -0.68 21.55 11.15
C CYS A 99 -0.63 20.45 12.22
N LEU A 100 -1.77 20.22 12.88
CA LEU A 100 -1.94 19.15 13.87
C LEU A 100 -2.24 17.81 13.18
N TYR A 101 -2.11 16.71 13.92
CA TYR A 101 -2.43 15.35 13.46
C TYR A 101 -3.87 15.24 12.93
N GLU A 102 -4.84 15.80 13.66
CA GLU A 102 -6.27 15.76 13.30
C GLU A 102 -6.60 16.59 12.05
N GLU A 103 -5.72 17.53 11.69
CA GLU A 103 -5.90 18.41 10.53
C GLU A 103 -5.36 17.78 9.24
N CYS A 104 -4.32 16.91 9.33
CA CYS A 104 -3.82 16.18 8.18
C CYS A 104 -4.55 14.85 7.94
N LEU A 105 -5.28 14.35 8.95
CA LEU A 105 -6.06 13.11 8.85
C LEU A 105 -7.42 13.38 8.23
N CYS A 106 -7.76 12.65 7.16
CA CYS A 106 -9.01 12.78 6.44
C CYS A 106 -9.86 11.51 6.57
N GLU A 107 -11.19 11.68 6.78
CA GLU A 107 -12.16 10.62 6.52
C GLU A 107 -12.38 10.48 5.01
N THR A 108 -12.57 9.25 4.53
CA THR A 108 -12.86 9.00 3.12
C THR A 108 -14.31 8.56 2.91
N ASN A 109 -14.76 8.52 1.65
CA ASN A 109 -16.05 7.93 1.28
C ASN A 109 -16.05 6.39 1.29
N ILE A 110 -14.96 5.76 1.70
CA ILE A 110 -14.86 4.32 1.89
C ILE A 110 -14.93 4.06 3.40
N GLU A 111 -15.91 3.28 3.82
CA GLU A 111 -16.12 2.96 5.23
C GLU A 111 -14.85 2.36 5.85
N ASN A 112 -14.50 2.78 7.06
CA ASN A 112 -13.32 2.36 7.82
C ASN A 112 -11.96 2.71 7.19
N LEU A 113 -11.91 3.45 6.07
CA LEU A 113 -10.66 3.90 5.45
C LEU A 113 -10.44 5.39 5.68
N TYR A 114 -9.30 5.71 6.27
CA TYR A 114 -8.80 7.06 6.50
C TYR A 114 -7.57 7.32 5.64
N PHE A 115 -7.26 8.59 5.43
CA PHE A 115 -6.21 9.00 4.49
C PHE A 115 -5.39 10.16 5.02
N ILE A 116 -4.08 10.07 4.82
CA ILE A 116 -3.14 11.19 4.97
C ILE A 116 -2.41 11.35 3.63
N ASP A 117 -2.63 12.47 2.95
CA ASP A 117 -1.93 12.77 1.69
C ASP A 117 -0.48 13.18 1.92
N ALA A 118 0.35 13.11 0.89
CA ALA A 118 1.74 13.55 0.96
C ALA A 118 1.87 15.05 1.24
N GLY A 119 0.91 15.86 0.78
CA GLY A 119 1.01 17.31 0.78
C GLY A 119 1.94 17.86 -0.28
N PRO A 120 2.31 19.15 -0.22
CA PRO A 120 3.27 19.75 -1.13
C PRO A 120 4.67 19.13 -0.98
N VAL A 121 5.43 19.14 -2.08
CA VAL A 121 6.80 18.58 -2.08
C VAL A 121 7.73 19.44 -1.22
N PRO A 122 8.26 18.92 -0.11
CA PRO A 122 9.20 19.66 0.72
C PRO A 122 10.62 19.57 0.13
N PRO A 123 11.54 20.49 0.53
CA PRO A 123 12.92 20.46 0.05
C PRO A 123 13.73 19.25 0.58
N ASN A 124 13.35 18.69 1.73
CA ASN A 124 14.08 17.66 2.47
C ASN A 124 13.19 16.47 2.91
N PRO A 125 12.58 15.71 1.97
CA PRO A 125 11.64 14.62 2.30
C PRO A 125 12.24 13.56 3.23
N ALA A 126 13.48 13.14 2.97
CA ALA A 126 14.15 12.10 3.74
C ALA A 126 14.37 12.49 5.22
N GLU A 127 14.73 13.74 5.47
CA GLU A 127 14.92 14.27 6.83
C GLU A 127 13.59 14.30 7.58
N LEU A 128 12.52 14.79 6.94
CA LEU A 128 11.19 14.83 7.53
C LEU A 128 10.67 13.43 7.86
N LEU A 129 10.87 12.46 6.99
CA LEU A 129 10.49 11.05 7.24
C LEU A 129 11.34 10.39 8.33
N GLY A 130 12.54 10.91 8.59
CA GLY A 130 13.42 10.45 9.67
C GLY A 130 13.24 11.19 10.99
N SER A 131 12.34 12.17 11.08
CA SER A 131 12.16 13.05 12.24
C SER A 131 11.41 12.38 13.40
N GLU A 132 11.47 13.00 14.58
CA GLU A 132 10.67 12.61 15.75
C GLU A 132 9.18 12.79 15.49
N GLN A 133 8.79 13.80 14.69
CA GLN A 133 7.38 14.02 14.29
C GLN A 133 6.81 12.84 13.51
N PHE A 134 7.61 12.20 12.64
CA PHE A 134 7.15 10.99 11.95
C PHE A 134 6.98 9.81 12.92
N ALA A 135 7.88 9.66 13.89
CA ALA A 135 7.73 8.65 14.94
C ALA A 135 6.48 8.91 15.79
N GLU A 136 6.19 10.15 16.15
CA GLU A 136 4.98 10.55 16.87
C GLU A 136 3.71 10.27 16.04
N LEU A 137 3.71 10.58 14.74
CA LEU A 137 2.63 10.21 13.82
C LEU A 137 2.34 8.71 13.89
N MET A 138 3.38 7.88 13.83
CA MET A 138 3.23 6.43 13.88
C MET A 138 2.66 5.95 15.21
N VAL A 139 3.02 6.58 16.35
CA VAL A 139 2.43 6.28 17.66
C VAL A 139 0.93 6.62 17.66
N ASN A 140 0.55 7.81 17.18
CA ASN A 140 -0.84 8.23 17.08
C ASN A 140 -1.65 7.29 16.17
N CYS A 141 -1.12 6.95 14.98
CA CYS A 141 -1.77 6.02 14.08
C CYS A 141 -1.94 4.61 14.68
N ARG A 142 -0.93 4.10 15.42
CA ARG A 142 -1.02 2.78 16.09
C ARG A 142 -2.07 2.76 17.21
N ARG A 143 -2.33 3.88 17.86
CA ARG A 143 -3.39 4.04 18.86
C ARG A 143 -4.78 4.02 18.23
N ASP A 144 -4.95 4.72 17.09
CA ASP A 144 -6.25 5.06 16.51
C ASP A 144 -6.73 4.06 15.46
N PHE A 145 -5.83 3.23 14.89
CA PHE A 145 -6.11 2.33 13.76
C PHE A 145 -5.68 0.89 14.02
N ASP A 146 -6.42 -0.05 13.43
CA ASP A 146 -6.06 -1.47 13.41
C ASP A 146 -4.88 -1.74 12.46
N TYR A 147 -4.87 -1.07 11.30
CA TYR A 147 -3.84 -1.18 10.28
C TYR A 147 -3.42 0.19 9.73
N ILE A 148 -2.13 0.29 9.44
CA ILE A 148 -1.48 1.45 8.84
C ILE A 148 -0.82 0.97 7.55
N ILE A 149 -1.30 1.44 6.40
CA ILE A 149 -0.72 1.11 5.09
C ILE A 149 0.00 2.34 4.57
N ILE A 150 1.30 2.20 4.32
CA ILE A 150 2.15 3.33 3.93
C ILE A 150 2.68 3.10 2.51
N ASP A 151 2.32 4.01 1.62
CA ASP A 151 2.83 4.07 0.26
C ASP A 151 4.11 4.92 0.23
N THR A 152 5.26 4.32 -0.10
CA THR A 152 6.56 4.99 -0.08
C THR A 152 7.14 5.10 -1.48
N PRO A 153 8.08 6.01 -1.79
CA PRO A 153 8.70 6.07 -3.11
C PRO A 153 9.48 4.79 -3.45
N PRO A 154 9.83 4.56 -4.73
CA PRO A 154 10.60 3.39 -5.12
C PRO A 154 11.99 3.39 -4.46
N LEU A 155 12.32 2.32 -3.72
CA LEU A 155 13.60 2.20 -3.00
C LEU A 155 14.81 2.17 -3.93
N GLY A 156 14.67 1.63 -5.13
CA GLY A 156 15.74 1.67 -6.12
C GLY A 156 16.06 3.06 -6.66
N SER A 157 15.26 4.07 -6.32
CA SER A 157 15.45 5.47 -6.74
C SER A 157 15.90 6.37 -5.59
N VAL A 158 15.36 6.18 -4.38
CA VAL A 158 15.61 7.03 -3.21
C VAL A 158 15.56 6.24 -1.91
N ILE A 159 16.23 6.74 -0.87
CA ILE A 159 16.38 6.04 0.42
C ILE A 159 15.15 6.17 1.34
N ASP A 160 14.21 7.00 1.02
CA ASP A 160 13.06 7.36 1.85
C ASP A 160 12.32 6.14 2.39
N SER A 161 12.12 5.12 1.55
CA SER A 161 11.45 3.87 1.95
C SER A 161 12.20 3.11 3.04
N ALA A 162 13.54 3.12 3.01
CA ALA A 162 14.36 2.49 4.04
C ALA A 162 14.32 3.29 5.36
N ILE A 163 14.16 4.61 5.29
CA ILE A 163 13.99 5.46 6.47
C ILE A 163 12.64 5.17 7.12
N VAL A 164 11.55 5.20 6.34
CA VAL A 164 10.20 4.88 6.81
C VAL A 164 10.13 3.46 7.39
N ALA A 165 10.81 2.50 6.76
CA ALA A 165 10.81 1.09 7.16
C ALA A 165 11.22 0.87 8.63
N LYS A 166 12.04 1.75 9.22
CA LYS A 166 12.45 1.66 10.62
C LYS A 166 11.30 1.81 11.62
N GLN A 167 10.19 2.42 11.21
CA GLN A 167 8.98 2.64 12.02
C GLN A 167 7.88 1.60 11.75
N LEU A 168 8.14 0.62 10.85
CA LEU A 168 7.16 -0.33 10.38
C LEU A 168 7.35 -1.73 10.99
N ASP A 169 6.28 -2.52 10.97
CA ASP A 169 6.34 -3.93 11.38
C ASP A 169 6.76 -4.83 10.21
N GLY A 170 6.63 -4.33 8.98
CA GLY A 170 7.10 -5.01 7.79
C GLY A 170 6.91 -4.23 6.51
N VAL A 171 7.65 -4.61 5.49
CA VAL A 171 7.59 -4.00 4.16
C VAL A 171 7.36 -5.07 3.10
N ALA A 172 6.46 -4.80 2.15
CA ALA A 172 6.27 -5.60 0.95
C ALA A 172 6.87 -4.88 -0.27
N LEU A 173 7.57 -5.63 -1.12
CA LEU A 173 8.17 -5.12 -2.35
C LEU A 173 7.23 -5.39 -3.52
N VAL A 174 6.71 -4.35 -4.15
CA VAL A 174 5.86 -4.44 -5.35
C VAL A 174 6.75 -4.44 -6.58
N MET A 175 6.58 -5.42 -7.45
CA MET A 175 7.34 -5.58 -8.67
C MET A 175 6.41 -5.85 -9.86
N GLU A 176 6.64 -5.18 -10.98
CA GLU A 176 5.95 -5.47 -12.23
C GLU A 176 6.48 -6.76 -12.85
N ASN A 177 5.57 -7.64 -13.27
CA ASN A 177 5.93 -8.90 -13.89
C ASN A 177 6.85 -8.71 -15.10
N ASN A 178 7.95 -9.48 -15.17
CA ASN A 178 8.93 -9.49 -16.26
C ASN A 178 9.58 -8.13 -16.60
N LYS A 179 9.57 -7.14 -15.68
CA LYS A 179 10.09 -5.80 -16.00
C LYS A 179 11.52 -5.57 -15.53
N ILE A 180 11.91 -6.13 -14.41
CA ILE A 180 13.24 -5.91 -13.82
C ILE A 180 14.06 -7.19 -13.76
N SER A 181 15.38 -7.03 -13.81
CA SER A 181 16.28 -8.18 -13.67
C SER A 181 16.34 -8.66 -12.22
N TYR A 182 16.55 -9.96 -12.04
CA TYR A 182 16.74 -10.57 -10.72
C TYR A 182 17.87 -9.88 -9.92
N LYS A 183 18.99 -9.55 -10.57
CA LYS A 183 20.12 -8.86 -9.92
C LYS A 183 19.72 -7.50 -9.34
N PHE A 184 18.86 -6.74 -10.06
CA PHE A 184 18.42 -5.45 -9.57
C PHE A 184 17.44 -5.60 -8.40
N ALA A 185 16.50 -6.54 -8.50
CA ALA A 185 15.58 -6.86 -7.41
C ALA A 185 16.36 -7.30 -6.14
N GLN A 186 17.41 -8.10 -6.30
CA GLN A 186 18.24 -8.53 -5.20
C GLN A 186 18.96 -7.35 -4.51
N LYS A 187 19.52 -6.40 -5.26
CA LYS A 187 20.13 -5.19 -4.70
C LYS A 187 19.12 -4.36 -3.90
N VAL A 188 17.90 -4.19 -4.41
CA VAL A 188 16.84 -3.45 -3.70
C VAL A 188 16.44 -4.19 -2.43
N LYS A 189 16.35 -5.53 -2.47
CA LYS A 189 16.09 -6.35 -1.29
C LYS A 189 17.21 -6.15 -0.24
N GLU A 190 18.48 -6.22 -0.63
CA GLU A 190 19.64 -6.01 0.26
C GLU A 190 19.60 -4.62 0.91
N GLN A 191 19.26 -3.56 0.16
CA GLN A 191 19.04 -2.22 0.72
C GLN A 191 17.92 -2.19 1.78
N LEU A 192 16.84 -2.91 1.53
CA LEU A 192 15.71 -2.98 2.47
C LEU A 192 16.10 -3.75 3.73
N GLU A 193 16.87 -4.81 3.61
CA GLU A 193 17.40 -5.59 4.73
C GLU A 193 18.29 -4.76 5.67
N GLN A 194 19.03 -3.77 5.12
CA GLN A 194 19.86 -2.84 5.92
C GLN A 194 19.02 -1.92 6.83
N SER A 195 17.74 -1.75 6.56
CA SER A 195 16.83 -0.99 7.44
C SER A 195 16.45 -1.75 8.72
N ASN A 196 16.82 -3.02 8.86
CA ASN A 196 16.41 -3.96 9.90
C ASN A 196 14.89 -4.17 9.97
N CYS A 197 14.14 -3.77 8.95
CA CYS A 197 12.71 -4.02 8.86
C CYS A 197 12.44 -5.40 8.26
N ARG A 198 11.42 -6.07 8.77
CA ARG A 198 10.98 -7.36 8.24
C ARG A 198 10.45 -7.22 6.82
N ILE A 199 10.99 -7.97 5.88
CA ILE A 199 10.43 -8.12 4.53
C ILE A 199 9.30 -9.14 4.60
N LEU A 200 8.05 -8.68 4.34
CA LEU A 200 6.86 -9.54 4.34
C LEU A 200 6.78 -10.43 3.09
N GLY A 201 7.37 -9.97 1.99
CA GLY A 201 7.38 -10.70 0.74
C GLY A 201 7.43 -9.79 -0.48
N VAL A 202 7.21 -10.40 -1.65
CA VAL A 202 7.15 -9.71 -2.94
C VAL A 202 5.75 -9.85 -3.51
N ILE A 203 5.20 -8.74 -3.99
CA ILE A 203 3.91 -8.67 -4.68
C ILE A 203 4.19 -8.50 -6.18
N ILE A 204 3.95 -9.54 -6.97
CA ILE A 204 4.07 -9.45 -8.43
C ILE A 204 2.79 -8.82 -8.98
N ASN A 205 2.94 -7.65 -9.57
CA ASN A 205 1.84 -6.86 -10.14
C ASN A 205 1.83 -6.93 -11.67
N LYS A 206 0.71 -6.54 -12.28
CA LYS A 206 0.50 -6.49 -13.74
C LYS A 206 0.75 -7.85 -14.42
N VAL A 207 0.35 -8.93 -13.77
CA VAL A 207 0.43 -10.27 -14.34
C VAL A 207 -0.64 -10.42 -15.41
N GLU A 208 -0.23 -10.68 -16.66
CA GLU A 208 -1.16 -10.91 -17.76
C GLU A 208 -1.99 -12.18 -17.53
N SER A 209 -3.31 -12.05 -17.62
CA SER A 209 -4.27 -13.15 -17.47
C SER A 209 -4.41 -13.96 -18.77
N GLY A 210 -3.29 -14.39 -19.36
CA GLY A 210 -3.30 -15.19 -20.58
C GLY A 210 -3.37 -16.70 -20.30
N LYS A 211 -4.15 -17.45 -21.11
CA LYS A 211 -4.29 -18.92 -21.03
C LYS A 211 -2.96 -19.72 -21.17
N LYS A 212 -1.83 -19.05 -21.43
CA LYS A 212 -0.51 -19.67 -21.68
C LYS A 212 0.55 -19.38 -20.61
N GLY A 213 0.27 -18.58 -19.57
CA GLY A 213 1.24 -18.28 -18.51
C GLY A 213 1.35 -19.42 -17.50
N TYR A 214 2.55 -19.67 -16.96
CA TYR A 214 2.85 -20.67 -15.92
C TYR A 214 1.93 -20.51 -14.70
N TYR A 215 1.57 -19.27 -14.33
CA TYR A 215 0.63 -18.94 -13.25
C TYR A 215 -0.83 -19.24 -13.61
N GLY A 216 -1.27 -19.03 -14.87
CA GLY A 216 -2.62 -19.37 -15.30
C GLY A 216 -2.90 -20.87 -15.20
N LYS A 217 -1.87 -21.71 -15.42
CA LYS A 217 -1.97 -23.17 -15.30
C LYS A 217 -2.03 -23.64 -13.84
N TYR A 218 -1.34 -22.94 -12.92
CA TYR A 218 -1.32 -23.26 -11.49
C TYR A 218 -2.61 -22.81 -10.80
N TYR A 219 -3.06 -21.58 -11.05
CA TYR A 219 -4.30 -21.03 -10.51
C TYR A 219 -5.54 -21.68 -11.12
N GLY A 220 -5.56 -21.91 -12.44
CA GLY A 220 -6.67 -22.61 -13.10
C GLY A 220 -6.86 -24.04 -12.62
N LYS A 221 -5.79 -24.75 -12.25
CA LYS A 221 -5.84 -26.13 -11.78
C LYS A 221 -6.26 -26.26 -10.31
N TYR A 222 -5.91 -25.28 -9.47
CA TYR A 222 -6.27 -25.28 -8.05
C TYR A 222 -7.64 -24.66 -7.79
N TYR A 223 -7.98 -23.54 -8.44
CA TYR A 223 -9.24 -22.83 -8.23
C TYR A 223 -10.38 -23.36 -9.10
N GLY A 224 -10.11 -23.77 -10.33
CA GLY A 224 -11.13 -24.38 -11.20
C GLY A 224 -11.69 -25.68 -10.64
N LYS A 225 -10.91 -26.42 -9.85
CA LYS A 225 -11.34 -27.67 -9.23
C LYS A 225 -12.14 -27.48 -7.95
N TYR A 226 -11.96 -26.33 -7.25
CA TYR A 226 -12.66 -26.04 -5.99
C TYR A 226 -13.90 -25.16 -6.16
N TYR A 227 -13.94 -24.28 -7.17
CA TYR A 227 -15.05 -23.35 -7.41
C TYR A 227 -15.91 -23.69 -8.63
N GLY A 228 -15.46 -24.57 -9.51
CA GLY A 228 -16.27 -25.07 -10.66
C GLY A 228 -17.43 -25.97 -10.28
N VAL A 229 -17.52 -26.39 -9.02
CA VAL A 229 -18.59 -27.26 -8.50
C VAL A 229 -19.80 -26.45 -7.98
N TYR A 230 -19.66 -25.14 -7.77
CA TYR A 230 -20.74 -24.31 -7.23
C TYR A 230 -21.61 -23.59 -8.28
N ASN A 231 -21.26 -23.65 -9.57
CA ASN A 231 -22.03 -22.99 -10.63
C ASN A 231 -22.87 -23.91 -11.52
N ASN A 232 -23.02 -25.19 -11.17
CA ASN A 232 -23.86 -26.13 -11.93
C ASN A 232 -25.04 -26.69 -11.12
N GLY A 233 -25.63 -25.87 -10.30
CA GLY A 233 -26.78 -26.29 -9.49
C GLY A 233 -27.85 -25.21 -9.43
N ASP A 234 -28.43 -24.82 -10.58
CA ASP A 234 -29.74 -24.15 -10.67
C ASP A 234 -30.06 -23.91 -12.15
N GLU A 235 -30.43 -24.97 -12.83
CA GLU A 235 -31.30 -25.01 -14.02
C GLU A 235 -31.91 -26.43 -14.08
N ASP A 236 -33.08 -26.56 -13.43
CA ASP A 236 -34.19 -27.43 -13.84
C ASP A 236 -35.50 -26.91 -13.17
#